data_ff5065e61b8181dd0f56860079829cf0
#
_entry.id   ff5065e61b8181dd0f56860079829cf0
#
_cell.length_a   1.000
_cell.length_b   1.000
_cell.length_c   1.000
_cell.angle_alpha   90.00
_cell.angle_beta   90.00
_cell.angle_gamma   90.00
#
_symmetry.space_group_name_H-M   'P 1'
#
loop_
_entity.id
_entity.type
_entity.pdbx_description
1 polymer ?
#
loop_
_entity_poly.entity_id
_entity_poly.type
_entity_poly.pdbx_seq_one_letter_code
_entity_poly.pdbx_strand_id
1 'polypeptide(L)'
;MKYALYPGCAAKGATPELYQSTRAIIGRLGIEVVELTAAACCGAGVVTEAHPDMALALNARTFAQAEALGLDVMTICGTCQGVMSAANRRLKTETGTLDRINAFLAPEGLAYHGRVQVKHLLWIVVRDIGLARLGELTSVPMRDFHIAPFYGCYILRPSWDLGFDDPENPQSLERLITAVGGEPVAYEGRTKCCGFPIILEKEAIAVAMSGMHMSEAKEQGADFMVTPCPLCHMSLDIYQERAGRAVNQELHLPILHVPQLLGLAMGLPAKDLGLSHHVISVDSILATLERRRTHPQPS
;
A
#
# COMPACT_ATOMS: atom_id res chain seq x y z
N MET A 1 -17.74 -9.29 0.48
CA MET A 1 -17.29 -8.65 -0.79
C MET A 1 -16.27 -9.56 -1.44
N LYS A 2 -16.24 -9.68 -2.78
CA LYS A 2 -15.32 -10.59 -3.47
C LYS A 2 -14.52 -9.85 -4.54
N TYR A 3 -13.20 -10.10 -4.61
CA TYR A 3 -12.27 -9.41 -5.51
C TYR A 3 -11.30 -10.38 -6.18
N ALA A 4 -10.77 -10.01 -7.33
CA ALA A 4 -9.59 -10.61 -7.92
C ALA A 4 -8.34 -9.97 -7.27
N LEU A 5 -7.60 -10.73 -6.47
CA LEU A 5 -6.41 -10.21 -5.77
C LEU A 5 -5.23 -10.14 -6.73
N TYR A 6 -4.74 -8.93 -6.93
CA TYR A 6 -3.47 -8.65 -7.57
C TYR A 6 -2.43 -8.24 -6.50
N PRO A 7 -1.58 -9.14 -6.04
CA PRO A 7 -0.63 -8.83 -4.97
C PRO A 7 0.51 -7.92 -5.44
N GLY A 8 0.86 -7.96 -6.73
CA GLY A 8 2.02 -7.28 -7.28
C GLY A 8 3.33 -8.02 -7.03
N CYS A 9 4.38 -7.63 -7.77
CA CYS A 9 5.69 -8.30 -7.73
C CYS A 9 6.43 -8.07 -6.40
N ALA A 10 6.35 -6.86 -5.83
CA ALA A 10 7.05 -6.53 -4.58
C ALA A 10 6.54 -7.36 -3.39
N ALA A 11 5.22 -7.49 -3.23
CA ALA A 11 4.63 -8.27 -2.13
C ALA A 11 4.89 -9.79 -2.26
N LYS A 12 5.18 -10.28 -3.46
CA LYS A 12 5.56 -11.69 -3.67
C LYS A 12 7.06 -11.95 -3.52
N GLY A 13 7.89 -10.96 -3.83
CA GLY A 13 9.35 -11.14 -3.88
C GLY A 13 10.11 -10.44 -2.76
N ALA A 14 9.90 -9.15 -2.58
CA ALA A 14 10.76 -8.32 -1.73
C ALA A 14 10.14 -8.00 -0.35
N THR A 15 8.81 -7.99 -0.24
CA THR A 15 8.08 -7.65 1.00
C THR A 15 6.99 -8.70 1.28
N PRO A 16 7.36 -9.98 1.53
CA PRO A 16 6.39 -11.07 1.73
C PRO A 16 5.47 -10.83 2.92
N GLU A 17 5.89 -10.07 3.91
CA GLU A 17 5.09 -9.66 5.08
C GLU A 17 3.85 -8.86 4.68
N LEU A 18 3.89 -8.06 3.60
CA LEU A 18 2.71 -7.37 3.08
C LEU A 18 1.66 -8.37 2.59
N TYR A 19 2.09 -9.37 1.81
CA TYR A 19 1.18 -10.42 1.34
C TYR A 19 0.64 -11.25 2.50
N GLN A 20 1.52 -11.68 3.41
CA GLN A 20 1.17 -12.48 4.58
C GLN A 20 0.15 -11.77 5.47
N SER A 21 0.42 -10.52 5.86
CA SER A 21 -0.49 -9.72 6.68
C SER A 21 -1.82 -9.44 5.98
N THR A 22 -1.81 -9.17 4.67
CA THR A 22 -3.05 -9.04 3.88
C THR A 22 -3.89 -10.31 3.97
N ARG A 23 -3.30 -11.49 3.73
CA ARG A 23 -4.01 -12.78 3.82
C ARG A 23 -4.57 -13.04 5.22
N ALA A 24 -3.87 -12.59 6.26
CA ALA A 24 -4.31 -12.75 7.65
C ALA A 24 -5.57 -11.92 7.99
N ILE A 25 -5.71 -10.73 7.41
CA ILE A 25 -6.81 -9.82 7.78
C ILE A 25 -8.04 -9.88 6.89
N ILE A 26 -7.90 -10.24 5.59
CA ILE A 26 -9.00 -10.10 4.61
C ILE A 26 -10.27 -10.86 5.02
N GLY A 27 -10.14 -12.06 5.59
CA GLY A 27 -11.28 -12.84 6.08
C GLY A 27 -12.03 -12.13 7.21
N ARG A 28 -11.30 -11.48 8.14
CA ARG A 28 -11.89 -10.70 9.25
C ARG A 28 -12.60 -9.43 8.75
N LEU A 29 -12.13 -8.88 7.64
CA LEU A 29 -12.75 -7.74 6.96
C LEU A 29 -13.97 -8.14 6.11
N GLY A 30 -14.32 -9.43 6.04
CA GLY A 30 -15.41 -9.94 5.19
C GLY A 30 -15.08 -9.86 3.68
N ILE A 31 -13.79 -9.90 3.35
CA ILE A 31 -13.30 -9.90 1.97
C ILE A 31 -12.95 -11.33 1.56
N GLU A 32 -13.53 -11.79 0.46
CA GLU A 32 -13.13 -12.99 -0.26
C GLU A 32 -12.26 -12.61 -1.46
N VAL A 33 -11.26 -13.41 -1.76
CA VAL A 33 -10.38 -13.14 -2.90
C VAL A 33 -10.15 -14.39 -3.75
N VAL A 34 -10.07 -14.15 -5.07
CA VAL A 34 -9.49 -15.08 -6.05
C VAL A 34 -8.17 -14.48 -6.50
N GLU A 35 -7.06 -15.14 -6.22
CA GLU A 35 -5.74 -14.61 -6.58
C GLU A 35 -5.46 -14.77 -8.08
N LEU A 36 -5.01 -13.70 -8.72
CA LEU A 36 -4.58 -13.69 -10.10
C LEU A 36 -3.14 -14.21 -10.23
N THR A 37 -2.98 -15.53 -10.15
CA THR A 37 -1.65 -16.18 -10.12
C THR A 37 -0.88 -16.06 -11.44
N ALA A 38 -1.60 -15.85 -12.56
CA ALA A 38 -1.01 -15.66 -13.89
C ALA A 38 -0.82 -14.16 -14.25
N ALA A 39 -1.13 -13.24 -13.34
CA ALA A 39 -0.93 -11.82 -13.59
C ALA A 39 0.55 -11.45 -13.64
N ALA A 40 0.91 -10.60 -14.60
CA ALA A 40 2.26 -10.06 -14.75
C ALA A 40 2.46 -8.82 -13.84
N CYS A 41 3.69 -8.28 -13.81
CA CYS A 41 3.97 -6.98 -13.20
C CYS A 41 3.15 -5.88 -13.88
N CYS A 42 2.71 -4.86 -13.12
CA CYS A 42 2.01 -3.69 -13.68
C CYS A 42 2.91 -2.82 -14.59
N GLY A 43 4.22 -3.07 -14.60
CA GLY A 43 5.18 -2.36 -15.45
C GLY A 43 5.62 -1.00 -14.91
N ALA A 44 5.31 -0.65 -13.66
CA ALA A 44 5.72 0.62 -13.06
C ALA A 44 7.22 0.92 -13.23
N GLY A 45 7.56 2.15 -13.53
CA GLY A 45 8.92 2.59 -13.82
C GLY A 45 9.34 2.24 -15.24
N VAL A 46 10.42 1.49 -15.40
CA VAL A 46 11.12 1.29 -16.70
C VAL A 46 10.18 0.82 -17.82
N VAL A 47 9.30 -0.15 -17.57
CA VAL A 47 8.43 -0.67 -18.64
C VAL A 47 7.41 0.37 -19.08
N THR A 48 6.82 1.11 -18.14
CA THR A 48 5.84 2.17 -18.46
C THR A 48 6.50 3.30 -19.25
N GLU A 49 7.74 3.62 -18.95
CA GLU A 49 8.47 4.72 -19.60
C GLU A 49 9.07 4.32 -20.95
N ALA A 50 9.73 3.17 -21.00
CA ALA A 50 10.43 2.71 -22.22
C ALA A 50 9.47 2.04 -23.23
N HIS A 51 8.44 1.35 -22.74
CA HIS A 51 7.53 0.55 -23.58
C HIS A 51 6.07 0.70 -23.11
N PRO A 52 5.46 1.89 -23.26
CA PRO A 52 4.13 2.20 -22.71
C PRO A 52 3.01 1.27 -23.22
N ASP A 53 3.08 0.82 -24.48
CA ASP A 53 2.10 -0.13 -25.03
C ASP A 53 2.26 -1.53 -24.42
N MET A 54 3.48 -1.96 -24.13
CA MET A 54 3.72 -3.23 -23.42
C MET A 54 3.16 -3.14 -22.00
N ALA A 55 3.42 -2.04 -21.27
CA ALA A 55 2.85 -1.84 -19.94
C ALA A 55 1.32 -1.87 -19.98
N LEU A 56 0.72 -1.23 -21.01
CA LEU A 56 -0.73 -1.22 -21.20
C LEU A 56 -1.30 -2.61 -21.49
N ALA A 57 -0.61 -3.41 -22.33
CA ALA A 57 -0.99 -4.79 -22.64
C ALA A 57 -0.89 -5.71 -21.40
N LEU A 58 0.15 -5.59 -20.59
CA LEU A 58 0.30 -6.34 -19.35
C LEU A 58 -0.83 -6.07 -18.35
N ASN A 59 -1.23 -4.79 -18.21
CA ASN A 59 -2.36 -4.41 -17.36
C ASN A 59 -3.69 -4.88 -17.96
N ALA A 60 -3.91 -4.71 -19.24
CA ALA A 60 -5.12 -5.19 -19.91
C ALA A 60 -5.29 -6.71 -19.80
N ARG A 61 -4.20 -7.46 -19.89
CA ARG A 61 -4.16 -8.92 -19.65
C ARG A 61 -4.64 -9.26 -18.24
N THR A 62 -4.14 -8.55 -17.24
CA THR A 62 -4.57 -8.71 -15.85
C THR A 62 -6.06 -8.36 -15.67
N PHE A 63 -6.52 -7.29 -16.31
CA PHE A 63 -7.94 -6.90 -16.27
C PHE A 63 -8.83 -7.93 -16.97
N ALA A 64 -8.42 -8.46 -18.11
CA ALA A 64 -9.15 -9.52 -18.82
C ALA A 64 -9.33 -10.78 -17.95
N GLN A 65 -8.29 -11.18 -17.20
CA GLN A 65 -8.38 -12.29 -16.26
C GLN A 65 -9.38 -12.03 -15.13
N ALA A 66 -9.38 -10.83 -14.55
CA ALA A 66 -10.33 -10.44 -13.52
C ALA A 66 -11.75 -10.34 -14.07
N GLU A 67 -11.91 -9.78 -15.28
CA GLU A 67 -13.19 -9.66 -15.98
C GLU A 67 -13.81 -11.03 -16.30
N ALA A 68 -13.00 -12.01 -16.69
CA ALA A 68 -13.43 -13.39 -16.90
C ALA A 68 -13.98 -14.06 -15.62
N LEU A 69 -13.52 -13.60 -14.45
CA LEU A 69 -14.03 -14.01 -13.15
C LEU A 69 -15.27 -13.22 -12.71
N GLY A 70 -15.63 -12.16 -13.43
CA GLY A 70 -16.69 -11.21 -13.04
C GLY A 70 -16.33 -10.40 -11.78
N LEU A 71 -15.04 -10.13 -11.53
CA LEU A 71 -14.55 -9.50 -10.32
C LEU A 71 -13.78 -8.22 -10.62
N ASP A 72 -13.88 -7.26 -9.70
CA ASP A 72 -13.00 -6.10 -9.65
C ASP A 72 -11.62 -6.50 -9.11
N VAL A 73 -10.56 -5.79 -9.52
CA VAL A 73 -9.20 -6.01 -9.04
C VAL A 73 -9.00 -5.32 -7.70
N MET A 74 -8.48 -6.08 -6.71
CA MET A 74 -7.96 -5.53 -5.47
C MET A 74 -6.44 -5.52 -5.51
N THR A 75 -5.82 -4.34 -5.30
CA THR A 75 -4.37 -4.19 -5.14
C THR A 75 -4.01 -3.93 -3.67
N ILE A 76 -2.74 -4.21 -3.32
CA ILE A 76 -2.15 -3.94 -2.01
C ILE A 76 -0.90 -3.06 -2.10
N CYS A 77 -0.67 -2.47 -3.27
CA CYS A 77 0.49 -1.64 -3.58
C CYS A 77 0.03 -0.31 -4.19
N GLY A 78 0.38 0.80 -3.53
CA GLY A 78 0.03 2.14 -4.01
C GLY A 78 0.56 2.45 -5.41
N THR A 79 1.79 1.98 -5.74
CA THR A 79 2.35 2.14 -7.08
C THR A 79 1.56 1.35 -8.12
N CYS A 80 1.21 0.09 -7.83
CA CYS A 80 0.36 -0.70 -8.72
C CYS A 80 -1.02 -0.06 -8.90
N GLN A 81 -1.61 0.47 -7.82
CA GLN A 81 -2.88 1.20 -7.90
C GLN A 81 -2.82 2.34 -8.92
N GLY A 82 -1.80 3.21 -8.82
CA GLY A 82 -1.63 4.34 -9.72
C GLY A 82 -1.47 3.93 -11.18
N VAL A 83 -0.54 3.00 -11.44
CA VAL A 83 -0.26 2.52 -12.81
C VAL A 83 -1.46 1.80 -13.43
N MET A 84 -2.11 0.92 -12.66
CA MET A 84 -3.27 0.16 -13.15
C MET A 84 -4.50 1.07 -13.34
N SER A 85 -4.71 2.07 -12.49
CA SER A 85 -5.80 3.04 -12.68
C SER A 85 -5.60 3.87 -13.96
N ALA A 86 -4.39 4.36 -14.19
CA ALA A 86 -4.04 5.10 -15.41
C ALA A 86 -4.21 4.22 -16.66
N ALA A 87 -3.70 2.98 -16.62
CA ALA A 87 -3.88 2.03 -17.72
C ALA A 87 -5.36 1.74 -18.00
N ASN A 88 -6.16 1.50 -16.96
CA ASN A 88 -7.58 1.22 -17.08
C ASN A 88 -8.36 2.41 -17.67
N ARG A 89 -8.06 3.64 -17.24
CA ARG A 89 -8.65 4.84 -17.83
C ARG A 89 -8.29 4.95 -19.31
N ARG A 90 -7.00 4.82 -19.67
CA ARG A 90 -6.56 4.90 -21.07
C ARG A 90 -7.27 3.89 -21.95
N LEU A 91 -7.38 2.63 -21.51
CA LEU A 91 -8.09 1.57 -22.23
C LEU A 91 -9.58 1.90 -22.43
N LYS A 92 -10.20 2.60 -21.49
CA LYS A 92 -11.63 2.96 -21.56
C LYS A 92 -11.92 4.24 -22.35
N THR A 93 -10.97 5.17 -22.42
CA THR A 93 -11.22 6.53 -22.92
C THR A 93 -10.47 6.90 -24.20
N GLU A 94 -9.32 6.28 -24.48
CA GLU A 94 -8.54 6.57 -25.69
C GLU A 94 -9.06 5.75 -26.88
N THR A 95 -9.59 6.43 -27.88
CA THR A 95 -10.19 5.80 -29.07
C THR A 95 -9.24 4.82 -29.76
N GLY A 96 -9.69 3.59 -30.02
CA GLY A 96 -8.94 2.55 -30.73
C GLY A 96 -7.86 1.87 -29.88
N THR A 97 -7.56 2.39 -28.68
CA THR A 97 -6.51 1.80 -27.81
C THR A 97 -6.92 0.42 -27.32
N LEU A 98 -8.17 0.26 -26.90
CA LEU A 98 -8.67 -1.03 -26.41
C LEU A 98 -8.62 -2.11 -27.51
N ASP A 99 -9.05 -1.81 -28.72
CA ASP A 99 -9.04 -2.76 -29.85
C ASP A 99 -7.61 -3.15 -30.22
N ARG A 100 -6.70 -2.17 -30.28
CA ARG A 100 -5.28 -2.40 -30.55
C ARG A 100 -4.63 -3.30 -29.48
N ILE A 101 -4.92 -3.07 -28.23
CA ILE A 101 -4.37 -3.88 -27.13
C ILE A 101 -5.01 -5.27 -27.10
N ASN A 102 -6.31 -5.40 -27.37
CA ASN A 102 -6.98 -6.70 -27.47
C ASN A 102 -6.42 -7.56 -28.61
N ALA A 103 -5.95 -6.96 -29.69
CA ALA A 103 -5.24 -7.70 -30.74
C ALA A 103 -3.95 -8.37 -30.24
N PHE A 104 -3.23 -7.77 -29.26
CA PHE A 104 -2.09 -8.43 -28.62
C PHE A 104 -2.50 -9.53 -27.63
N LEU A 105 -3.71 -9.47 -27.06
CA LEU A 105 -4.20 -10.50 -26.13
C LEU A 105 -4.86 -11.68 -26.82
N ALA A 106 -5.33 -11.49 -28.07
CA ALA A 106 -6.06 -12.51 -28.83
C ALA A 106 -5.34 -13.88 -28.95
N PRO A 107 -4.02 -13.96 -29.16
CA PRO A 107 -3.31 -15.25 -29.17
C PRO A 107 -3.42 -16.05 -27.87
N GLU A 108 -3.64 -15.41 -26.72
CA GLU A 108 -3.88 -16.06 -25.43
C GLU A 108 -5.38 -16.38 -25.20
N GLY A 109 -6.25 -16.08 -26.14
CA GLY A 109 -7.71 -16.21 -25.98
C GLY A 109 -8.30 -15.21 -24.99
N LEU A 110 -7.60 -14.11 -24.72
CA LEU A 110 -8.03 -13.06 -23.81
C LEU A 110 -8.53 -11.82 -24.53
N ALA A 111 -9.52 -11.16 -23.97
CA ALA A 111 -9.97 -9.82 -24.36
C ALA A 111 -10.46 -9.07 -23.12
N TYR A 112 -10.13 -7.79 -23.03
CA TYR A 112 -10.66 -6.88 -22.02
C TYR A 112 -11.77 -6.02 -22.61
N HIS A 113 -12.88 -5.82 -21.89
CA HIS A 113 -14.06 -5.07 -22.34
C HIS A 113 -14.34 -3.83 -21.48
N GLY A 114 -13.42 -3.43 -20.62
CA GLY A 114 -13.54 -2.19 -19.86
C GLY A 114 -14.43 -2.28 -18.60
N ARG A 115 -14.83 -3.46 -18.14
CA ARG A 115 -15.82 -3.61 -17.05
C ARG A 115 -15.23 -3.65 -15.63
N VAL A 116 -13.91 -3.83 -15.51
CA VAL A 116 -13.22 -3.94 -14.22
C VAL A 116 -12.93 -2.57 -13.61
N GLN A 117 -13.05 -2.48 -12.29
CA GLN A 117 -12.47 -1.41 -11.48
C GLN A 117 -11.20 -1.91 -10.78
N VAL A 118 -10.29 -0.98 -10.45
CA VAL A 118 -9.08 -1.28 -9.68
C VAL A 118 -9.17 -0.53 -8.36
N LYS A 119 -9.16 -1.26 -7.25
CA LYS A 119 -9.29 -0.70 -5.91
C LYS A 119 -8.13 -1.12 -5.03
N HIS A 120 -7.53 -0.18 -4.34
CA HIS A 120 -6.54 -0.49 -3.29
C HIS A 120 -7.23 -0.99 -2.02
N LEU A 121 -6.58 -1.90 -1.27
CA LEU A 121 -7.09 -2.38 0.02
C LEU A 121 -7.46 -1.22 0.97
N LEU A 122 -6.64 -0.17 1.04
CA LEU A 122 -6.96 1.04 1.83
C LEU A 122 -8.31 1.64 1.43
N TRP A 123 -8.58 1.73 0.12
CA TRP A 123 -9.84 2.29 -0.38
C TRP A 123 -11.04 1.42 0.00
N ILE A 124 -10.88 0.10 -0.13
CA ILE A 124 -11.92 -0.87 0.25
C ILE A 124 -12.23 -0.75 1.75
N VAL A 125 -11.20 -0.66 2.60
CA VAL A 125 -11.38 -0.51 4.05
C VAL A 125 -12.09 0.79 4.40
N VAL A 126 -11.67 1.91 3.80
CA VAL A 126 -12.21 3.24 4.16
C VAL A 126 -13.61 3.49 3.59
N ARG A 127 -13.87 3.06 2.33
CA ARG A 127 -15.14 3.36 1.63
C ARG A 127 -16.14 2.21 1.65
N ASP A 128 -15.69 0.99 1.34
CA ASP A 128 -16.60 -0.12 1.09
C ASP A 128 -16.97 -0.86 2.40
N ILE A 129 -16.01 -1.02 3.32
CA ILE A 129 -16.24 -1.58 4.66
C ILE A 129 -16.72 -0.50 5.62
N GLY A 130 -16.06 0.65 5.59
CA GLY A 130 -16.34 1.79 6.45
C GLY A 130 -15.60 1.75 7.79
N LEU A 131 -15.21 2.94 8.24
CA LEU A 131 -14.40 3.13 9.44
C LEU A 131 -15.11 2.73 10.75
N ALA A 132 -16.45 2.86 10.80
CA ALA A 132 -17.23 2.40 11.96
C ALA A 132 -17.07 0.88 12.14
N ARG A 133 -17.20 0.11 11.05
CA ARG A 133 -17.00 -1.34 11.08
C ARG A 133 -15.57 -1.72 11.44
N LEU A 134 -14.58 -0.94 10.98
CA LEU A 134 -13.18 -1.13 11.37
C LEU A 134 -12.99 -0.93 12.88
N GLY A 135 -13.61 0.08 13.47
CA GLY A 135 -13.62 0.31 14.92
C GLY A 135 -14.19 -0.87 15.70
N GLU A 136 -15.31 -1.47 15.24
CA GLU A 136 -15.88 -2.67 15.85
C GLU A 136 -14.96 -3.90 15.79
N LEU A 137 -14.17 -4.01 14.74
CA LEU A 137 -13.19 -5.11 14.56
C LEU A 137 -11.90 -4.89 15.37
N THR A 138 -11.70 -3.70 15.92
CA THR A 138 -10.51 -3.33 16.70
C THR A 138 -10.65 -3.87 18.12
N SER A 139 -9.96 -4.97 18.40
CA SER A 139 -9.92 -5.59 19.73
C SER A 139 -8.75 -5.10 20.59
N VAL A 140 -7.70 -4.56 19.95
CA VAL A 140 -6.51 -3.98 20.59
C VAL A 140 -6.28 -2.57 20.03
N PRO A 141 -6.95 -1.54 20.58
CA PRO A 141 -6.82 -0.19 20.08
C PRO A 141 -5.38 0.33 20.15
N MET A 142 -4.97 1.10 19.13
CA MET A 142 -3.64 1.70 19.02
C MET A 142 -3.50 3.00 19.86
N ARG A 143 -4.22 3.12 20.98
CA ARG A 143 -4.13 4.27 21.91
C ARG A 143 -2.66 4.45 22.31
N ASP A 144 -2.17 5.57 22.71
CA ASP A 144 -0.77 5.85 23.09
C ASP A 144 0.26 5.75 21.95
N PHE A 145 -0.17 5.47 20.71
CA PHE A 145 0.73 5.55 19.57
C PHE A 145 0.41 6.77 18.71
N HIS A 146 1.45 7.56 18.49
CA HIS A 146 1.48 8.60 17.47
C HIS A 146 1.97 7.98 16.17
N ILE A 147 1.07 7.84 15.20
CA ILE A 147 1.32 7.07 13.98
C ILE A 147 1.44 8.01 12.79
N ALA A 148 2.60 8.04 12.15
CA ALA A 148 2.81 8.88 10.97
C ALA A 148 2.27 8.20 9.69
N PRO A 149 1.24 8.77 9.02
CA PRO A 149 0.78 8.27 7.74
C PRO A 149 1.80 8.61 6.65
N PHE A 150 2.17 7.66 5.79
CA PHE A 150 2.99 7.92 4.63
C PHE A 150 2.33 7.39 3.37
N TYR A 151 1.68 8.25 2.61
CA TYR A 151 0.99 7.89 1.37
C TYR A 151 1.95 7.59 0.21
N GLY A 152 3.08 8.31 0.17
CA GLY A 152 3.88 8.39 -1.04
C GLY A 152 3.15 9.17 -2.14
N CYS A 153 3.39 8.84 -3.40
CA CYS A 153 2.88 9.62 -4.54
C CYS A 153 1.82 8.89 -5.39
N TYR A 154 2.06 7.64 -5.77
CA TYR A 154 1.25 6.92 -6.75
C TYR A 154 -0.20 6.61 -6.32
N ILE A 155 -0.49 6.56 -5.02
CA ILE A 155 -1.85 6.33 -4.53
C ILE A 155 -2.70 7.61 -4.50
N LEU A 156 -2.04 8.78 -4.67
CA LEU A 156 -2.67 10.10 -4.65
C LEU A 156 -2.71 10.77 -6.01
N ARG A 157 -1.71 10.51 -6.88
CA ARG A 157 -1.50 11.25 -8.12
C ARG A 157 -1.30 10.34 -9.33
N PRO A 158 -1.82 10.70 -10.49
CA PRO A 158 -2.71 11.86 -10.72
C PRO A 158 -4.14 11.59 -10.22
N SER A 159 -4.75 12.58 -9.59
CA SER A 159 -6.06 12.44 -8.92
C SER A 159 -7.21 12.09 -9.88
N TRP A 160 -7.12 12.54 -11.13
CA TRP A 160 -8.13 12.23 -12.16
C TRP A 160 -8.17 10.75 -12.56
N ASP A 161 -7.11 9.98 -12.31
CA ASP A 161 -7.09 8.53 -12.54
C ASP A 161 -7.58 7.74 -11.30
N LEU A 162 -7.42 8.31 -10.13
CA LEU A 162 -7.62 7.63 -8.85
C LEU A 162 -8.97 7.94 -8.21
N GLY A 163 -9.36 9.22 -8.17
CA GLY A 163 -10.69 9.65 -7.69
C GLY A 163 -11.04 9.24 -6.25
N PHE A 164 -10.03 9.08 -5.39
CA PHE A 164 -10.25 8.55 -4.04
C PHE A 164 -10.09 9.58 -2.93
N ASP A 165 -8.95 10.24 -2.87
CA ASP A 165 -8.60 11.17 -1.78
C ASP A 165 -8.13 12.50 -2.36
N ASP A 166 -8.09 13.56 -1.57
CA ASP A 166 -7.50 14.83 -1.98
C ASP A 166 -5.97 14.67 -2.08
N PRO A 167 -5.35 14.89 -3.26
CA PRO A 167 -3.91 14.68 -3.43
C PRO A 167 -3.05 15.67 -2.64
N GLU A 168 -3.59 16.81 -2.23
CA GLU A 168 -2.88 17.85 -1.48
C GLU A 168 -3.12 17.73 0.03
N ASN A 169 -4.30 17.25 0.43
CA ASN A 169 -4.66 17.05 1.83
C ASN A 169 -5.42 15.73 2.04
N PRO A 170 -4.79 14.58 1.79
CA PRO A 170 -5.45 13.29 1.98
C PRO A 170 -5.76 13.04 3.45
N GLN A 171 -6.83 12.28 3.70
CA GLN A 171 -7.33 11.99 5.05
C GLN A 171 -7.62 10.49 5.27
N SER A 172 -7.42 9.65 4.26
CA SER A 172 -7.80 8.24 4.36
C SER A 172 -6.97 7.45 5.37
N LEU A 173 -5.65 7.66 5.43
CA LEU A 173 -4.78 7.03 6.42
C LEU A 173 -5.00 7.61 7.82
N GLU A 174 -5.11 8.93 7.95
CA GLU A 174 -5.38 9.61 9.22
C GLU A 174 -6.68 9.09 9.84
N ARG A 175 -7.76 9.03 9.05
CA ARG A 175 -9.04 8.48 9.50
C ARG A 175 -8.98 7.00 9.84
N LEU A 176 -8.20 6.21 9.09
CA LEU A 176 -7.97 4.79 9.39
C LEU A 176 -7.21 4.63 10.71
N ILE A 177 -6.14 5.41 10.93
CA ILE A 177 -5.35 5.42 12.17
C ILE A 177 -6.26 5.76 13.36
N THR A 178 -7.06 6.81 13.23
CA THR A 178 -8.04 7.21 14.28
C THR A 178 -9.07 6.11 14.53
N ALA A 179 -9.57 5.45 13.48
CA ALA A 179 -10.57 4.39 13.61
C ALA A 179 -10.04 3.14 14.34
N VAL A 180 -8.73 2.89 14.31
CA VAL A 180 -8.09 1.84 15.12
C VAL A 180 -7.59 2.36 16.47
N GLY A 181 -7.93 3.60 16.83
CA GLY A 181 -7.63 4.21 18.13
C GLY A 181 -6.25 4.85 18.25
N GLY A 182 -5.48 4.97 17.16
CA GLY A 182 -4.20 5.68 17.16
C GLY A 182 -4.35 7.18 16.93
N GLU A 183 -3.29 7.95 17.19
CA GLU A 183 -3.21 9.37 16.92
C GLU A 183 -2.38 9.64 15.66
N PRO A 184 -2.98 10.21 14.59
CA PRO A 184 -2.24 10.49 13.38
C PRO A 184 -1.32 11.70 13.54
N VAL A 185 -0.05 11.55 13.15
CA VAL A 185 0.95 12.63 13.17
C VAL A 185 0.84 13.46 11.89
N ALA A 186 0.75 14.78 12.04
CA ALA A 186 0.74 15.72 10.93
C ALA A 186 2.16 16.17 10.59
N TYR A 187 2.57 16.00 9.32
CA TYR A 187 3.85 16.46 8.78
C TYR A 187 3.77 16.60 7.26
N GLU A 188 4.64 17.38 6.65
CA GLU A 188 4.55 17.66 5.21
C GLU A 188 4.98 16.50 4.33
N GLY A 189 5.98 15.72 4.76
CA GLY A 189 6.56 14.61 4.01
C GLY A 189 5.59 13.49 3.64
N ARG A 190 4.43 13.40 4.32
CA ARG A 190 3.49 12.29 4.18
C ARG A 190 2.96 12.04 2.76
N THR A 191 2.94 13.07 1.91
CA THR A 191 2.45 13.02 0.51
C THR A 191 3.55 13.13 -0.53
N LYS A 192 4.81 13.14 -0.10
CA LYS A 192 5.98 13.30 -0.98
C LYS A 192 6.48 11.95 -1.50
N CYS A 193 7.37 12.00 -2.48
CA CYS A 193 7.99 10.79 -3.03
C CYS A 193 8.98 10.17 -2.04
N CYS A 194 8.92 8.85 -1.87
CA CYS A 194 9.86 8.08 -1.03
C CYS A 194 11.26 7.90 -1.66
N GLY A 195 11.47 8.35 -2.89
CA GLY A 195 12.74 8.17 -3.61
C GLY A 195 12.91 6.82 -4.32
N PHE A 196 12.08 5.81 -4.05
CA PHE A 196 12.26 4.46 -4.62
C PHE A 196 12.42 4.44 -6.15
N PRO A 197 11.67 5.20 -6.95
CA PRO A 197 11.81 5.15 -8.43
C PRO A 197 13.19 5.48 -8.95
N ILE A 198 13.99 6.25 -8.21
CA ILE A 198 15.34 6.68 -8.64
C ILE A 198 16.47 6.00 -7.84
N ILE A 199 16.14 5.02 -6.98
CA ILE A 199 17.12 4.48 -6.02
C ILE A 199 18.29 3.78 -6.69
N LEU A 200 18.07 3.14 -7.83
CA LEU A 200 19.12 2.43 -8.56
C LEU A 200 20.07 3.37 -9.31
N GLU A 201 19.62 4.58 -9.68
CA GLU A 201 20.42 5.53 -10.45
C GLU A 201 20.99 6.66 -9.59
N LYS A 202 20.27 7.07 -8.56
CA LYS A 202 20.56 8.21 -7.69
C LYS A 202 20.32 7.88 -6.23
N GLU A 203 20.95 6.80 -5.75
CA GLU A 203 20.76 6.29 -4.38
C GLU A 203 20.89 7.38 -3.31
N ALA A 204 21.96 8.20 -3.39
CA ALA A 204 22.20 9.25 -2.40
C ALA A 204 21.04 10.26 -2.30
N ILE A 205 20.41 10.59 -3.45
CA ILE A 205 19.24 11.48 -3.46
C ILE A 205 18.02 10.75 -2.90
N ALA A 206 17.79 9.50 -3.32
CA ALA A 206 16.65 8.71 -2.88
C ALA A 206 16.64 8.50 -1.36
N VAL A 207 17.79 8.11 -0.78
CA VAL A 207 17.90 7.90 0.67
C VAL A 207 17.81 9.21 1.46
N ALA A 208 18.31 10.33 0.91
CA ALA A 208 18.13 11.62 1.54
C ALA A 208 16.66 12.06 1.58
N MET A 209 15.90 11.82 0.49
CA MET A 209 14.46 12.08 0.44
C MET A 209 13.71 11.29 1.54
N SER A 210 13.92 9.97 1.62
CA SER A 210 13.28 9.15 2.64
C SER A 210 13.72 9.53 4.05
N GLY A 211 15.00 9.87 4.24
CA GLY A 211 15.55 10.35 5.50
C GLY A 211 14.88 11.62 6.02
N MET A 212 14.68 12.61 5.14
CA MET A 212 13.97 13.85 5.50
C MET A 212 12.55 13.58 5.98
N HIS A 213 11.80 12.69 5.31
CA HIS A 213 10.43 12.39 5.70
C HIS A 213 10.35 11.67 7.04
N MET A 214 11.28 10.75 7.30
CA MET A 214 11.35 10.04 8.59
C MET A 214 11.82 10.97 9.72
N SER A 215 12.79 11.83 9.45
CA SER A 215 13.25 12.86 10.40
C SER A 215 12.08 13.75 10.82
N GLU A 216 11.37 14.31 9.86
CA GLU A 216 10.22 15.17 10.12
C GLU A 216 9.12 14.46 10.92
N ALA A 217 8.75 13.23 10.54
CA ALA A 217 7.77 12.43 11.29
C ALA A 217 8.22 12.19 12.75
N LYS A 218 9.49 11.86 12.95
CA LYS A 218 10.09 11.63 14.27
C LYS A 218 10.13 12.91 15.12
N GLU A 219 10.47 14.05 14.52
CA GLU A 219 10.46 15.37 15.17
C GLU A 219 9.05 15.77 15.63
N GLN A 220 8.02 15.34 14.90
CA GLN A 220 6.62 15.50 15.30
C GLN A 220 6.13 14.44 16.29
N GLY A 221 7.00 13.59 16.81
CA GLY A 221 6.72 12.61 17.86
C GLY A 221 6.16 11.28 17.38
N ALA A 222 6.35 10.90 16.13
CA ALA A 222 5.89 9.61 15.64
C ALA A 222 6.61 8.43 16.33
N ASP A 223 5.84 7.46 16.82
CA ASP A 223 6.34 6.19 17.34
C ASP A 223 6.69 5.22 16.21
N PHE A 224 5.93 5.26 15.11
CA PHE A 224 6.15 4.50 13.88
C PHE A 224 5.38 5.10 12.70
N MET A 225 5.69 4.65 11.49
CA MET A 225 5.00 5.07 10.28
C MET A 225 4.14 3.94 9.72
N VAL A 226 3.11 4.29 8.94
CA VAL A 226 2.29 3.34 8.19
C VAL A 226 2.19 3.75 6.73
N THR A 227 2.37 2.79 5.81
CA THR A 227 2.31 3.05 4.37
C THR A 227 1.46 2.02 3.61
N PRO A 228 0.71 2.43 2.56
CA PRO A 228 -0.05 1.54 1.69
C PRO A 228 0.77 1.00 0.51
N CYS A 229 2.08 1.24 0.45
CA CYS A 229 2.90 0.89 -0.70
C CYS A 229 4.18 0.14 -0.29
N PRO A 230 4.44 -1.08 -0.82
CA PRO A 230 5.65 -1.83 -0.52
C PRO A 230 6.93 -1.12 -0.99
N LEU A 231 6.89 -0.35 -2.09
CA LEU A 231 8.07 0.39 -2.54
C LEU A 231 8.42 1.53 -1.58
N CYS A 232 7.41 2.20 -1.01
CA CYS A 232 7.64 3.17 0.05
C CYS A 232 8.17 2.49 1.31
N HIS A 233 7.60 1.33 1.70
CA HIS A 233 8.10 0.55 2.82
C HIS A 233 9.58 0.20 2.65
N MET A 234 9.96 -0.35 1.48
CA MET A 234 11.36 -0.67 1.20
C MET A 234 12.30 0.54 1.33
N SER A 235 11.90 1.71 0.82
CA SER A 235 12.71 2.93 0.96
C SER A 235 12.86 3.38 2.41
N LEU A 236 11.81 3.22 3.22
CA LEU A 236 11.78 3.74 4.59
C LEU A 236 12.35 2.73 5.60
N ASP A 237 12.20 1.41 5.36
CA ASP A 237 12.66 0.36 6.26
C ASP A 237 14.08 -0.13 5.89
N ILE A 238 14.26 -0.66 4.65
CA ILE A 238 15.51 -1.31 4.23
C ILE A 238 16.66 -0.30 4.15
N TYR A 239 16.40 0.89 3.64
CA TYR A 239 17.43 1.92 3.46
C TYR A 239 17.55 2.89 4.65
N GLN A 240 16.86 2.63 5.76
CA GLN A 240 16.75 3.59 6.87
C GLN A 240 18.11 3.96 7.50
N GLU A 241 19.04 3.01 7.64
CA GLU A 241 20.38 3.31 8.15
C GLU A 241 21.14 4.29 7.25
N ARG A 242 21.06 4.09 5.92
CA ARG A 242 21.67 5.01 4.94
C ARG A 242 20.97 6.36 4.92
N ALA A 243 19.65 6.35 5.04
CA ALA A 243 18.81 7.55 5.12
C ALA A 243 19.15 8.37 6.38
N GLY A 244 19.33 7.72 7.52
CA GLY A 244 19.76 8.36 8.75
C GLY A 244 21.11 9.05 8.63
N ARG A 245 22.09 8.38 8.00
CA ARG A 245 23.39 8.99 7.69
C ARG A 245 23.28 10.22 6.78
N ALA A 246 22.39 10.17 5.78
CA ALA A 246 22.20 11.28 4.85
C ALA A 246 21.58 12.52 5.51
N VAL A 247 20.85 12.37 6.60
CA VAL A 247 20.24 13.47 7.38
C VAL A 247 20.93 13.73 8.72
N ASN A 248 22.06 13.06 9.02
CA ASN A 248 22.79 13.14 10.29
C ASN A 248 21.94 12.82 11.53
N GLN A 249 21.06 11.81 11.44
CA GLN A 249 20.21 11.38 12.55
C GLN A 249 20.15 9.86 12.66
N GLU A 250 20.03 9.36 13.89
CA GLU A 250 19.61 7.99 14.15
C GLU A 250 18.08 7.92 14.10
N LEU A 251 17.54 7.29 13.09
CA LEU A 251 16.10 7.28 12.86
C LEU A 251 15.40 6.22 13.74
N HIS A 252 15.73 4.94 13.58
CA HIS A 252 15.14 3.81 14.32
C HIS A 252 13.60 3.88 14.43
N LEU A 253 12.96 4.29 13.32
CA LEU A 253 11.52 4.50 13.23
C LEU A 253 10.90 3.28 12.54
N PRO A 254 10.11 2.44 13.22
CA PRO A 254 9.47 1.28 12.59
C PRO A 254 8.51 1.70 11.47
N ILE A 255 8.44 0.91 10.41
CA ILE A 255 7.56 1.19 9.27
C ILE A 255 6.62 0.01 9.08
N LEU A 256 5.32 0.20 9.24
CA LEU A 256 4.33 -0.85 9.04
C LEU A 256 3.61 -0.71 7.69
N HIS A 257 3.23 -1.84 7.11
CA HIS A 257 2.19 -1.86 6.09
C HIS A 257 0.80 -1.65 6.69
N VAL A 258 -0.13 -1.07 5.93
CA VAL A 258 -1.53 -0.91 6.36
C VAL A 258 -2.14 -2.22 6.90
N PRO A 259 -2.02 -3.38 6.23
CA PRO A 259 -2.58 -4.62 6.77
C PRO A 259 -1.92 -5.10 8.07
N GLN A 260 -0.66 -4.74 8.34
CA GLN A 260 -0.01 -5.05 9.62
C GLN A 260 -0.60 -4.22 10.76
N LEU A 261 -0.78 -2.90 10.55
CA LEU A 261 -1.47 -2.03 11.51
C LEU A 261 -2.87 -2.57 11.83
N LEU A 262 -3.65 -2.89 10.80
CA LEU A 262 -4.99 -3.45 10.97
C LEU A 262 -4.97 -4.79 11.72
N GLY A 263 -4.03 -5.66 11.38
CA GLY A 263 -3.88 -6.96 12.03
C GLY A 263 -3.54 -6.85 13.52
N LEU A 264 -2.62 -5.94 13.89
CA LEU A 264 -2.30 -5.63 15.28
C LEU A 264 -3.53 -5.09 16.03
N ALA A 265 -4.25 -4.16 15.41
CA ALA A 265 -5.49 -3.59 15.98
C ALA A 265 -6.59 -4.65 16.16
N MET A 266 -6.66 -5.65 15.29
CA MET A 266 -7.57 -6.81 15.40
C MET A 266 -7.04 -7.90 16.35
N GLY A 267 -5.92 -7.69 17.03
CA GLY A 267 -5.33 -8.63 17.98
C GLY A 267 -4.70 -9.87 17.37
N LEU A 268 -4.33 -9.82 16.09
CA LEU A 268 -3.61 -10.93 15.44
C LEU A 268 -2.18 -11.07 15.99
N PRO A 269 -1.65 -12.30 16.07
CA PRO A 269 -0.28 -12.51 16.52
C PRO A 269 0.74 -11.97 15.51
N ALA A 270 1.85 -11.45 16.02
CA ALA A 270 2.94 -10.85 15.22
C ALA A 270 3.46 -11.78 14.11
N LYS A 271 3.53 -13.09 14.39
CA LYS A 271 3.96 -14.12 13.42
C LYS A 271 3.06 -14.19 12.18
N ASP A 272 1.74 -14.01 12.35
CA ASP A 272 0.78 -14.08 11.26
C ASP A 272 0.82 -12.83 10.38
N LEU A 273 1.41 -11.75 10.90
CA LEU A 273 1.58 -10.47 10.22
C LEU A 273 2.97 -10.31 9.58
N GLY A 274 3.86 -11.30 9.71
CA GLY A 274 5.20 -11.26 9.13
C GLY A 274 6.12 -10.18 9.72
N LEU A 275 5.88 -9.74 10.95
CA LEU A 275 6.62 -8.62 11.57
C LEU A 275 8.12 -8.89 11.77
N SER A 276 8.56 -10.14 11.73
CA SER A 276 9.98 -10.51 11.80
C SER A 276 10.77 -10.25 10.51
N HIS A 277 10.11 -9.86 9.41
CA HIS A 277 10.77 -9.53 8.15
C HIS A 277 11.26 -8.07 8.07
N HIS A 278 10.85 -7.21 8.99
CA HIS A 278 11.30 -5.82 9.03
C HIS A 278 12.79 -5.72 9.34
N VAL A 279 13.49 -4.81 8.66
CA VAL A 279 14.90 -4.49 8.95
C VAL A 279 15.00 -3.66 10.23
N ILE A 280 14.08 -2.72 10.39
CA ILE A 280 13.99 -1.94 11.64
C ILE A 280 13.03 -2.66 12.59
N SER A 281 13.53 -3.00 13.80
CA SER A 281 12.76 -3.75 14.80
C SER A 281 11.44 -3.06 15.13
N VAL A 282 10.38 -3.86 15.21
CA VAL A 282 9.04 -3.46 15.68
C VAL A 282 8.79 -3.85 17.14
N ASP A 283 9.81 -4.26 17.87
CA ASP A 283 9.70 -4.77 19.25
C ASP A 283 9.15 -3.73 20.22
N SER A 284 9.44 -2.45 20.00
CA SER A 284 8.88 -1.35 20.81
C SER A 284 7.35 -1.29 20.72
N ILE A 285 6.79 -1.52 19.52
CA ILE A 285 5.35 -1.58 19.29
C ILE A 285 4.78 -2.80 20.02
N LEU A 286 5.37 -3.98 19.81
CA LEU A 286 4.89 -5.23 20.40
C LEU A 286 4.94 -5.20 21.92
N ALA A 287 6.03 -4.71 22.51
CA ALA A 287 6.18 -4.57 23.98
C ALA A 287 5.11 -3.63 24.57
N THR A 288 4.77 -2.55 23.87
CA THR A 288 3.72 -1.63 24.32
C THR A 288 2.35 -2.28 24.28
N LEU A 289 2.02 -3.01 23.19
CA LEU A 289 0.76 -3.74 23.08
C LEU A 289 0.64 -4.87 24.11
N GLU A 290 1.72 -5.56 24.44
CA GLU A 290 1.73 -6.64 25.43
C GLU A 290 1.53 -6.10 26.85
N ARG A 291 2.19 -5.01 27.22
CA ARG A 291 1.97 -4.33 28.51
C ARG A 291 0.50 -3.99 28.74
N ARG A 292 -0.24 -3.59 27.70
CA ARG A 292 -1.67 -3.28 27.79
C ARG A 292 -2.55 -4.51 27.98
N ARG A 293 -2.20 -5.62 27.33
CA ARG A 293 -2.90 -6.90 27.54
C ARG A 293 -2.81 -7.38 28.97
N THR A 294 -1.64 -7.16 29.60
CA THR A 294 -1.37 -7.59 30.98
C THR A 294 -1.86 -6.59 32.03
N HIS A 295 -1.98 -5.32 31.70
CA HIS A 295 -2.43 -4.24 32.58
C HIS A 295 -3.50 -3.38 31.87
N PRO A 296 -4.73 -3.88 31.71
CA PRO A 296 -5.79 -3.11 31.07
C PRO A 296 -6.08 -1.85 31.91
N GLN A 297 -5.84 -0.68 31.32
CA GLN A 297 -6.25 0.57 31.94
C GLN A 297 -7.79 0.67 31.90
N PRO A 298 -8.45 1.16 32.97
CA PRO A 298 -9.87 1.38 32.95
C PRO A 298 -10.25 2.38 31.82
N SER A 299 -11.30 2.03 31.10
CA SER A 299 -11.90 2.77 29.97
C SER A 299 -12.40 4.14 30.39
#